data_23286d01a67f62ff2704911e4f852139
#
_entry.id   23286d01a67f62ff2704911e4f852139
#
_cell.length_a   1.000
_cell.length_b   1.000
_cell.length_c   1.000
_cell.angle_alpha   90.00
_cell.angle_beta   90.00
_cell.angle_gamma   90.00
#
_symmetry.space_group_name_H-M   'P 1'
#
loop_
_entity.id
_entity.type
_entity.pdbx_description
1 polymer ?
#
loop_
_entity_poly.entity_id
_entity_poly.type
_entity_poly.pdbx_seq_one_letter_code
_entity_poly.pdbx_strand_id
1 'polypeptide(L)'
;MASLIPNGVFAEVSGHKIHIFRAGDESSHKFVFLSASGTAAPAYDFKILYSKLIDRFRVIVIEKFGYGYSDIYEGPTDIDSVVNYQREALKQIGENGPFILLPHSMSGLEAIRWIQLYPEEITALIGIDMAVPKTYSAWAEGELDKRIQTIKKLQKLKKIGFLNFLPRNKRGLCKEDIKQQTLLQKRNAMNNCLLNEAFAVLNNAKIVERGDCISCPTLLFVSNGKQVSSGWIEAVKEFAEKTNAEMVCLDCGHYIHYFESEKMSEKIISFIDIIVRKNC
;
A
#
# COMPACT_ATOMS: atom_id res chain seq x y z
N MET A 1 -20.43 -0.05 -24.28
CA MET A 1 -19.03 -0.05 -23.81
C MET A 1 -19.01 -0.43 -22.34
N ALA A 2 -18.01 -1.17 -21.86
CA ALA A 2 -17.90 -1.48 -20.44
C ALA A 2 -17.53 -0.19 -19.68
N SER A 3 -18.27 0.10 -18.59
CA SER A 3 -18.06 1.27 -17.73
C SER A 3 -17.38 0.90 -16.44
N LEU A 4 -16.69 1.86 -15.82
CA LEU A 4 -16.19 1.75 -14.45
C LEU A 4 -17.37 1.83 -13.48
N ILE A 5 -17.40 0.91 -12.51
CA ILE A 5 -18.44 0.81 -11.48
C ILE A 5 -17.74 0.78 -10.13
N PRO A 6 -17.60 1.95 -9.45
CA PRO A 6 -16.97 2.03 -8.13
C PRO A 6 -17.75 1.19 -7.10
N ASN A 7 -17.00 0.50 -6.24
CA ASN A 7 -17.53 -0.40 -5.20
C ASN A 7 -17.23 0.10 -3.77
N GLY A 8 -17.13 1.39 -3.58
CA GLY A 8 -16.81 2.04 -2.31
C GLY A 8 -17.43 3.43 -2.22
N VAL A 9 -16.79 4.29 -1.46
CA VAL A 9 -17.20 5.68 -1.24
C VAL A 9 -16.13 6.65 -1.72
N PHE A 10 -16.52 7.90 -1.93
CA PHE A 10 -15.58 8.96 -2.29
C PHE A 10 -15.47 9.99 -1.16
N ALA A 11 -14.24 10.42 -0.87
CA ALA A 11 -13.94 11.64 -0.14
C ALA A 11 -13.47 12.70 -1.14
N GLU A 12 -13.69 13.98 -0.85
CA GLU A 12 -13.22 15.10 -1.67
C GLU A 12 -12.05 15.79 -0.95
N VAL A 13 -10.84 15.58 -1.41
CA VAL A 13 -9.63 16.16 -0.83
C VAL A 13 -8.98 17.08 -1.86
N SER A 14 -8.68 18.31 -1.48
CA SER A 14 -8.11 19.33 -2.38
C SER A 14 -8.92 19.53 -3.68
N GLY A 15 -10.25 19.41 -3.62
CA GLY A 15 -11.15 19.54 -4.77
C GLY A 15 -11.15 18.34 -5.73
N HIS A 16 -10.54 17.21 -5.34
CA HIS A 16 -10.44 15.98 -6.11
C HIS A 16 -10.95 14.78 -5.32
N LYS A 17 -11.45 13.76 -6.03
CA LYS A 17 -12.06 12.59 -5.41
C LYS A 17 -11.02 11.50 -5.11
N ILE A 18 -10.98 11.06 -3.85
CA ILE A 18 -10.30 9.86 -3.41
C ILE A 18 -11.34 8.77 -3.19
N HIS A 19 -11.19 7.63 -3.85
CA HIS A 19 -12.02 6.46 -3.64
C HIS A 19 -11.49 5.61 -2.49
N ILE A 20 -12.40 5.13 -1.65
CA ILE A 20 -12.08 4.26 -0.52
C ILE A 20 -13.03 3.08 -0.56
N PHE A 21 -12.46 1.89 -0.76
CA PHE A 21 -13.20 0.64 -0.54
C PHE A 21 -13.27 0.35 0.96
N ARG A 22 -14.43 -0.06 1.44
CA ARG A 22 -14.62 -0.49 2.83
C ARG A 22 -15.58 -1.65 2.94
N ALA A 23 -15.30 -2.58 3.87
CA ALA A 23 -16.13 -3.75 4.16
C ALA A 23 -15.89 -4.23 5.60
N GLY A 24 -16.78 -5.07 6.10
CA GLY A 24 -16.74 -5.58 7.48
C GLY A 24 -17.47 -4.67 8.47
N ASP A 25 -17.55 -5.10 9.72
CA ASP A 25 -18.29 -4.44 10.78
C ASP A 25 -17.57 -3.13 11.21
N GLU A 26 -18.31 -2.02 11.30
CA GLU A 26 -17.79 -0.69 11.64
C GLU A 26 -17.27 -0.61 13.09
N SER A 27 -17.75 -1.45 13.99
CA SER A 27 -17.30 -1.53 15.39
C SER A 27 -16.02 -2.33 15.59
N SER A 28 -15.59 -3.09 14.58
CA SER A 28 -14.39 -3.91 14.64
C SER A 28 -13.09 -3.11 14.48
N HIS A 29 -11.96 -3.71 14.84
CA HIS A 29 -10.64 -3.12 14.55
C HIS A 29 -10.48 -2.82 13.06
N LYS A 30 -9.95 -1.62 12.76
CA LYS A 30 -9.90 -1.07 11.40
C LYS A 30 -8.55 -1.32 10.75
N PHE A 31 -8.55 -2.09 9.68
CA PHE A 31 -7.39 -2.38 8.85
C PHE A 31 -7.36 -1.44 7.66
N VAL A 32 -6.30 -0.63 7.54
CA VAL A 32 -6.10 0.32 6.44
C VAL A 32 -4.99 -0.20 5.53
N PHE A 33 -5.37 -0.67 4.35
CA PHE A 33 -4.46 -1.14 3.32
C PHE A 33 -3.94 0.05 2.50
N LEU A 34 -2.61 0.13 2.39
CA LEU A 34 -1.90 1.15 1.61
C LEU A 34 -1.16 0.47 0.45
N SER A 35 -1.41 0.95 -0.77
CA SER A 35 -0.96 0.26 -1.98
C SER A 35 0.48 0.58 -2.36
N ALA A 36 1.12 -0.41 -2.98
CA ALA A 36 2.43 -0.25 -3.63
C ALA A 36 2.40 0.78 -4.74
N SER A 37 3.57 1.35 -5.05
CA SER A 37 3.74 2.20 -6.24
C SER A 37 3.37 1.44 -7.51
N GLY A 38 2.55 2.05 -8.36
CA GLY A 38 2.13 1.48 -9.63
C GLY A 38 0.97 0.48 -9.57
N THR A 39 0.38 0.21 -8.41
CA THR A 39 -0.79 -0.65 -8.27
C THR A 39 -2.03 0.05 -8.84
N ALA A 40 -2.42 -0.29 -10.07
CA ALA A 40 -3.47 0.41 -10.78
C ALA A 40 -4.88 0.23 -10.21
N ALA A 41 -5.14 -0.83 -9.42
CA ALA A 41 -6.45 -1.19 -8.89
C ALA A 41 -6.33 -1.81 -7.48
N PRO A 42 -6.00 -1.00 -6.44
CA PRO A 42 -5.68 -1.48 -5.09
C PRO A 42 -6.74 -2.35 -4.44
N ALA A 43 -8.02 -1.98 -4.52
CA ALA A 43 -9.10 -2.75 -3.92
C ALA A 43 -9.20 -4.19 -4.47
N TYR A 44 -8.83 -4.39 -5.74
CA TYR A 44 -8.78 -5.72 -6.37
C TYR A 44 -7.47 -6.44 -6.09
N ASP A 45 -6.38 -5.69 -5.92
CA ASP A 45 -5.06 -6.22 -5.63
C ASP A 45 -5.01 -6.93 -4.26
N PHE A 46 -5.57 -6.29 -3.24
CA PHE A 46 -5.63 -6.84 -1.90
C PHE A 46 -6.79 -7.81 -1.65
N LYS A 47 -7.72 -7.99 -2.62
CA LYS A 47 -8.96 -8.74 -2.39
C LYS A 47 -8.73 -10.16 -1.88
N ILE A 48 -7.73 -10.86 -2.40
CA ILE A 48 -7.43 -12.23 -1.99
C ILE A 48 -7.03 -12.33 -0.50
N LEU A 49 -6.41 -11.28 0.06
CA LEU A 49 -6.04 -11.25 1.47
C LEU A 49 -7.17 -10.71 2.33
N TYR A 50 -7.73 -9.54 2.00
CA TYR A 50 -8.74 -8.93 2.86
C TYR A 50 -10.04 -9.73 2.93
N SER A 51 -10.40 -10.51 1.90
CA SER A 51 -11.57 -11.38 1.93
C SER A 51 -11.53 -12.45 3.05
N LYS A 52 -10.34 -12.73 3.57
CA LYS A 52 -10.14 -13.64 4.72
C LYS A 52 -10.19 -12.93 6.07
N LEU A 53 -10.29 -11.62 6.06
CA LEU A 53 -10.22 -10.75 7.24
C LEU A 53 -11.54 -10.01 7.54
N ILE A 54 -12.39 -9.82 6.53
CA ILE A 54 -13.60 -8.99 6.62
C ILE A 54 -14.65 -9.50 7.60
N ASP A 55 -14.67 -10.79 7.92
CA ASP A 55 -15.61 -11.36 8.89
C ASP A 55 -15.27 -11.00 10.35
N ARG A 56 -14.05 -10.52 10.59
CA ARG A 56 -13.55 -10.14 11.93
C ARG A 56 -13.14 -8.70 12.06
N PHE A 57 -12.82 -8.01 10.96
CA PHE A 57 -12.21 -6.69 10.95
C PHE A 57 -12.91 -5.76 9.97
N ARG A 58 -12.92 -4.50 10.30
CA ARG A 58 -13.24 -3.43 9.35
C ARG A 58 -12.08 -3.28 8.39
N VAL A 59 -12.28 -3.60 7.12
CA VAL A 59 -11.28 -3.45 6.06
C VAL A 59 -11.51 -2.15 5.30
N ILE A 60 -10.45 -1.39 5.11
CA ILE A 60 -10.43 -0.12 4.38
C ILE A 60 -9.25 -0.17 3.40
N VAL A 61 -9.50 0.09 2.11
CA VAL A 61 -8.43 0.22 1.11
C VAL A 61 -8.47 1.64 0.55
N ILE A 62 -7.41 2.41 0.80
CA ILE A 62 -7.29 3.77 0.24
C ILE A 62 -6.70 3.67 -1.16
N GLU A 63 -7.42 4.18 -2.13
CA GLU A 63 -6.94 4.32 -3.50
C GLU A 63 -6.40 5.74 -3.68
N LYS A 64 -5.09 5.91 -3.58
CA LYS A 64 -4.43 7.22 -3.71
C LYS A 64 -4.78 7.92 -5.02
N PHE A 65 -4.49 9.20 -5.14
CA PHE A 65 -4.61 9.91 -6.42
C PHE A 65 -3.86 9.18 -7.54
N GLY A 66 -4.54 8.97 -8.67
CA GLY A 66 -4.03 8.18 -9.79
C GLY A 66 -4.18 6.66 -9.66
N TYR A 67 -4.79 6.16 -8.59
CA TYR A 67 -5.01 4.74 -8.33
C TYR A 67 -6.51 4.42 -8.27
N GLY A 68 -6.86 3.17 -8.60
CA GLY A 68 -8.22 2.68 -8.52
C GLY A 68 -9.23 3.61 -9.21
N TYR A 69 -10.29 3.94 -8.51
CA TYR A 69 -11.33 4.85 -8.99
C TYR A 69 -11.08 6.33 -8.65
N SER A 70 -10.02 6.64 -7.90
CA SER A 70 -9.66 8.00 -7.54
C SER A 70 -9.31 8.86 -8.75
N ASP A 71 -9.40 10.18 -8.61
CA ASP A 71 -9.00 11.10 -9.64
C ASP A 71 -7.49 10.99 -9.94
N ILE A 72 -7.13 11.25 -11.19
CA ILE A 72 -5.73 11.42 -11.58
C ILE A 72 -5.38 12.89 -11.32
N TYR A 73 -4.86 13.16 -10.14
CA TYR A 73 -4.49 14.50 -9.69
C TYR A 73 -2.99 14.55 -9.39
N GLU A 74 -2.29 15.43 -10.10
CA GLU A 74 -0.84 15.64 -9.97
C GLU A 74 -0.54 16.65 -8.85
N GLY A 75 -1.08 16.40 -7.67
CA GLY A 75 -0.83 17.19 -6.47
C GLY A 75 0.52 16.89 -5.81
N PRO A 76 0.76 17.44 -4.61
CA PRO A 76 1.96 17.18 -3.84
C PRO A 76 2.19 15.69 -3.58
N THR A 77 3.42 15.23 -3.73
CA THR A 77 3.86 13.84 -3.51
C THR A 77 4.93 13.72 -2.43
N ASP A 78 5.21 14.81 -1.71
CA ASP A 78 5.98 14.72 -0.48
C ASP A 78 5.23 13.89 0.56
N ILE A 79 5.99 13.21 1.42
CA ILE A 79 5.43 12.18 2.29
C ILE A 79 4.40 12.71 3.29
N ASP A 80 4.57 13.95 3.76
CA ASP A 80 3.66 14.57 4.72
C ASP A 80 2.32 14.91 4.05
N SER A 81 2.34 15.43 2.84
CA SER A 81 1.14 15.67 2.03
C SER A 81 0.40 14.37 1.73
N VAL A 82 1.13 13.30 1.38
CA VAL A 82 0.53 11.98 1.11
C VAL A 82 -0.19 11.44 2.35
N VAL A 83 0.44 11.49 3.53
CA VAL A 83 -0.19 11.07 4.79
C VAL A 83 -1.41 11.93 5.10
N ASN A 84 -1.29 13.24 4.94
CA ASN A 84 -2.37 14.17 5.29
C ASN A 84 -3.62 13.96 4.43
N TYR A 85 -3.50 13.82 3.10
CA TYR A 85 -4.68 13.61 2.28
C TYR A 85 -5.34 12.22 2.51
N GLN A 86 -4.55 11.20 2.87
CA GLN A 86 -5.10 9.89 3.25
C GLN A 86 -5.92 9.99 4.54
N ARG A 87 -5.39 10.69 5.55
CA ARG A 87 -6.08 10.94 6.83
C ARG A 87 -7.35 11.77 6.63
N GLU A 88 -7.25 12.84 5.84
CA GLU A 88 -8.40 13.69 5.52
C GLU A 88 -9.51 12.89 4.83
N ALA A 89 -9.15 12.05 3.86
CA ALA A 89 -10.10 11.21 3.16
C ALA A 89 -10.84 10.25 4.12
N LEU A 90 -10.13 9.60 5.05
CA LEU A 90 -10.75 8.73 6.05
C LEU A 90 -11.68 9.51 6.98
N LYS A 91 -11.25 10.67 7.47
CA LYS A 91 -12.04 11.52 8.35
C LYS A 91 -13.35 11.96 7.69
N GLN A 92 -13.32 12.35 6.42
CA GLN A 92 -14.51 12.79 5.68
C GLN A 92 -15.57 11.70 5.52
N ILE A 93 -15.16 10.44 5.43
CA ILE A 93 -16.11 9.31 5.33
C ILE A 93 -16.49 8.71 6.69
N GLY A 94 -16.08 9.36 7.79
CA GLY A 94 -16.41 8.95 9.16
C GLY A 94 -15.55 7.80 9.70
N GLU A 95 -14.47 7.41 9.00
CA GLU A 95 -13.54 6.40 9.51
C GLU A 95 -12.46 7.07 10.36
N ASN A 96 -12.59 6.92 11.68
CA ASN A 96 -11.64 7.45 12.66
C ASN A 96 -10.79 6.33 13.26
N GLY A 97 -9.54 6.65 13.63
CA GLY A 97 -8.64 5.71 14.31
C GLY A 97 -9.15 5.27 15.69
N PRO A 98 -8.43 4.40 16.39
CA PRO A 98 -7.11 3.95 15.96
C PRO A 98 -7.16 2.89 14.84
N PHE A 99 -6.15 2.92 13.97
CA PHE A 99 -6.03 2.04 12.81
C PHE A 99 -4.92 1.00 12.98
N ILE A 100 -5.00 -0.08 12.23
CA ILE A 100 -3.92 -1.01 11.96
C ILE A 100 -3.54 -0.79 10.50
N LEU A 101 -2.30 -0.35 10.24
CA LEU A 101 -1.83 -0.05 8.88
C LEU A 101 -1.25 -1.30 8.21
N LEU A 102 -1.67 -1.56 6.97
CA LEU A 102 -1.19 -2.68 6.15
C LEU A 102 -0.55 -2.15 4.84
N PRO A 103 0.67 -1.61 4.91
CA PRO A 103 1.37 -1.12 3.72
C PRO A 103 1.98 -2.26 2.91
N HIS A 104 1.91 -2.14 1.58
CA HIS A 104 2.67 -2.96 0.64
C HIS A 104 3.74 -2.14 -0.06
N SER A 105 4.98 -2.65 -0.11
CA SER A 105 6.07 -2.04 -0.87
C SER A 105 6.33 -0.58 -0.47
N MET A 106 6.37 0.36 -1.42
CA MET A 106 6.69 1.77 -1.20
C MET A 106 5.83 2.45 -0.12
N SER A 107 4.57 2.03 0.04
CA SER A 107 3.71 2.61 1.08
C SER A 107 4.15 2.30 2.52
N GLY A 108 5.17 1.49 2.70
CA GLY A 108 5.87 1.37 3.98
C GLY A 108 6.40 2.71 4.49
N LEU A 109 6.90 3.57 3.59
CA LEU A 109 7.31 4.94 3.96
C LEU A 109 6.11 5.78 4.45
N GLU A 110 4.95 5.65 3.78
CA GLU A 110 3.72 6.34 4.15
C GLU A 110 3.24 5.90 5.54
N ALA A 111 3.22 4.59 5.80
CA ALA A 111 2.81 4.04 7.08
C ALA A 111 3.75 4.43 8.23
N ILE A 112 5.07 4.34 8.03
CA ILE A 112 6.06 4.76 9.04
C ILE A 112 5.88 6.25 9.34
N ARG A 113 5.73 7.09 8.29
CA ARG A 113 5.55 8.53 8.48
C ARG A 113 4.24 8.87 9.18
N TRP A 114 3.15 8.15 8.89
CA TRP A 114 1.88 8.31 9.59
C TRP A 114 2.03 8.04 11.08
N ILE A 115 2.70 6.95 11.46
CA ILE A 115 2.98 6.61 12.85
C ILE A 115 3.87 7.66 13.53
N GLN A 116 4.87 8.19 12.83
CA GLN A 116 5.75 9.24 13.35
C GLN A 116 5.01 10.54 13.67
N LEU A 117 4.06 10.93 12.81
CA LEU A 117 3.33 12.19 12.95
C LEU A 117 2.12 12.08 13.88
N TYR A 118 1.47 10.91 13.92
CA TYR A 118 0.19 10.69 14.61
C TYR A 118 0.15 9.31 15.27
N PRO A 119 1.06 9.04 16.23
CA PRO A 119 1.19 7.74 16.86
C PRO A 119 -0.10 7.28 17.56
N GLU A 120 -0.90 8.21 18.08
CA GLU A 120 -2.17 7.93 18.76
C GLU A 120 -3.26 7.39 17.81
N GLU A 121 -3.12 7.60 16.53
CA GLU A 121 -4.06 7.08 15.53
C GLU A 121 -3.79 5.63 15.15
N ILE A 122 -2.66 5.03 15.58
CA ILE A 122 -2.21 3.73 15.08
C ILE A 122 -2.01 2.72 16.21
N THR A 123 -2.76 1.62 16.14
CA THR A 123 -2.64 0.49 17.08
C THR A 123 -1.50 -0.45 16.72
N ALA A 124 -1.27 -0.71 15.44
CA ALA A 124 -0.25 -1.64 14.97
C ALA A 124 0.13 -1.40 13.51
N LEU A 125 1.31 -1.91 13.11
CA LEU A 125 1.81 -1.93 11.75
C LEU A 125 1.96 -3.38 11.28
N ILE A 126 1.40 -3.72 10.11
CA ILE A 126 1.54 -5.04 9.50
C ILE A 126 2.10 -4.87 8.09
N GLY A 127 3.41 -4.99 7.94
CA GLY A 127 4.09 -4.80 6.66
C GLY A 127 3.88 -5.99 5.69
N ILE A 128 3.40 -5.71 4.48
CA ILE A 128 3.25 -6.67 3.39
C ILE A 128 4.41 -6.46 2.42
N ASP A 129 5.55 -7.09 2.68
CA ASP A 129 6.82 -6.88 1.98
C ASP A 129 7.10 -5.37 1.75
N MET A 130 6.95 -4.60 2.83
CA MET A 130 6.99 -3.15 2.79
C MET A 130 8.41 -2.61 2.69
N ALA A 131 8.56 -1.48 2.01
CA ALA A 131 9.81 -0.72 2.01
C ALA A 131 10.02 -0.01 3.35
N VAL A 132 11.27 0.06 3.77
CA VAL A 132 11.74 0.90 4.87
C VAL A 132 12.71 1.95 4.33
N PRO A 133 13.02 3.05 5.03
CA PRO A 133 13.89 4.11 4.48
C PRO A 133 15.20 3.56 3.90
N LYS A 134 15.84 2.63 4.59
CA LYS A 134 17.12 2.05 4.17
C LYS A 134 17.06 1.26 2.86
N THR A 135 15.90 0.78 2.44
CA THR A 135 15.74 0.12 1.12
C THR A 135 16.05 1.05 -0.05
N TYR A 136 15.90 2.36 0.16
CA TYR A 136 16.18 3.39 -0.85
C TYR A 136 17.58 3.99 -0.73
N SER A 137 18.13 4.10 0.47
CA SER A 137 19.51 4.55 0.67
C SER A 137 20.54 3.53 0.15
N ALA A 138 20.15 2.27 0.00
CA ALA A 138 20.96 1.22 -0.61
C ALA A 138 20.92 1.21 -2.16
N TRP A 139 20.14 2.08 -2.80
CA TRP A 139 20.11 2.14 -4.26
C TRP A 139 21.45 2.60 -4.82
N ALA A 140 21.92 1.89 -5.86
CA ALA A 140 23.10 2.29 -6.58
C ALA A 140 22.90 3.64 -7.28
N GLU A 141 23.99 4.36 -7.54
CA GLU A 141 23.97 5.59 -8.33
C GLU A 141 23.27 5.36 -9.67
N GLY A 142 22.36 6.27 -10.03
CA GLY A 142 21.57 6.20 -11.27
C GLY A 142 20.39 5.21 -11.25
N GLU A 143 20.13 4.50 -10.15
CA GLU A 143 18.97 3.58 -10.07
C GLU A 143 17.64 4.33 -10.20
N LEU A 144 17.51 5.48 -9.56
CA LEU A 144 16.33 6.34 -9.70
C LEU A 144 16.12 6.78 -11.15
N ASP A 145 17.18 7.21 -11.83
CA ASP A 145 17.10 7.65 -13.23
C ASP A 145 16.66 6.52 -14.14
N LYS A 146 17.17 5.31 -13.94
CA LYS A 146 16.74 4.11 -14.69
C LYS A 146 15.25 3.84 -14.49
N ARG A 147 14.73 3.95 -13.25
CA ARG A 147 13.32 3.77 -12.94
C ARG A 147 12.45 4.84 -13.60
N ILE A 148 12.85 6.10 -13.51
CA ILE A 148 12.16 7.21 -14.18
C ILE A 148 12.13 7.00 -15.70
N GLN A 149 13.25 6.65 -16.31
CA GLN A 149 13.32 6.35 -17.76
C GLN A 149 12.42 5.18 -18.13
N THR A 150 12.39 4.13 -17.30
CA THR A 150 11.51 2.97 -17.50
C THR A 150 10.04 3.39 -17.45
N ILE A 151 9.62 4.18 -16.46
CA ILE A 151 8.25 4.70 -16.37
C ILE A 151 7.91 5.51 -17.62
N LYS A 152 8.77 6.44 -18.03
CA LYS A 152 8.57 7.27 -19.23
C LYS A 152 8.48 6.42 -20.51
N LYS A 153 9.28 5.36 -20.64
CA LYS A 153 9.19 4.41 -21.75
C LYS A 153 7.85 3.67 -21.74
N LEU A 154 7.42 3.18 -20.59
CA LEU A 154 6.13 2.50 -20.44
C LEU A 154 4.94 3.43 -20.69
N GLN A 155 5.03 4.72 -20.32
CA GLN A 155 4.03 5.73 -20.69
C GLN A 155 3.87 5.87 -22.21
N LYS A 156 4.98 5.85 -22.97
CA LYS A 156 4.93 5.86 -24.44
C LYS A 156 4.28 4.59 -24.98
N LEU A 157 4.64 3.42 -24.43
CA LEU A 157 4.04 2.14 -24.83
C LEU A 157 2.55 2.04 -24.48
N LYS A 158 2.11 2.68 -23.39
CA LYS A 158 0.68 2.79 -23.05
C LYS A 158 -0.12 3.49 -24.13
N LYS A 159 0.42 4.58 -24.72
CA LYS A 159 -0.27 5.37 -25.76
C LYS A 159 -0.60 4.54 -27.01
N ILE A 160 0.20 3.51 -27.30
CA ILE A 160 -0.04 2.57 -28.41
C ILE A 160 -0.77 1.30 -27.97
N GLY A 161 -1.28 1.25 -26.74
CA GLY A 161 -2.10 0.14 -26.22
C GLY A 161 -1.30 -1.10 -25.77
N PHE A 162 0.02 -1.08 -25.82
CA PHE A 162 0.86 -2.26 -25.50
C PHE A 162 0.63 -2.80 -24.07
N LEU A 163 0.40 -1.92 -23.08
CA LEU A 163 0.18 -2.33 -21.69
C LEU A 163 -1.13 -3.10 -21.48
N ASN A 164 -2.04 -3.10 -22.45
CA ASN A 164 -3.29 -3.87 -22.34
C ASN A 164 -3.06 -5.38 -22.42
N PHE A 165 -1.93 -5.82 -22.96
CA PHE A 165 -1.57 -7.23 -23.13
C PHE A 165 -0.72 -7.79 -21.96
N LEU A 166 -0.31 -6.95 -21.02
CA LEU A 166 0.45 -7.43 -19.87
C LEU A 166 -0.41 -8.34 -18.99
N PRO A 167 0.17 -9.46 -18.51
CA PRO A 167 -0.53 -10.36 -17.61
C PRO A 167 -0.89 -9.65 -16.31
N ARG A 168 -2.04 -10.02 -15.74
CA ARG A 168 -2.54 -9.49 -14.47
C ARG A 168 -2.81 -10.63 -13.51
N ASN A 169 -2.61 -10.38 -12.24
CA ASN A 169 -3.06 -11.33 -11.25
C ASN A 169 -4.59 -11.31 -11.18
N LYS A 170 -5.18 -12.50 -11.22
CA LYS A 170 -6.64 -12.70 -11.17
C LYS A 170 -7.07 -13.55 -9.96
N ARG A 171 -6.14 -13.86 -9.07
CA ARG A 171 -6.39 -14.70 -7.90
C ARG A 171 -7.39 -14.03 -6.97
N GLY A 172 -8.37 -14.78 -6.51
CA GLY A 172 -9.42 -14.28 -5.61
C GLY A 172 -10.43 -13.33 -6.26
N LEU A 173 -10.39 -13.15 -7.61
CA LEU A 173 -11.26 -12.25 -8.34
C LEU A 173 -12.34 -13.01 -9.12
N CYS A 174 -13.59 -12.55 -9.05
CA CYS A 174 -14.67 -13.00 -9.91
C CYS A 174 -14.59 -12.35 -11.31
N LYS A 175 -15.43 -12.77 -12.23
CA LYS A 175 -15.43 -12.25 -13.63
C LYS A 175 -15.64 -10.72 -13.68
N GLU A 176 -16.53 -10.19 -12.85
CA GLU A 176 -16.78 -8.74 -12.83
C GLU A 176 -15.61 -7.96 -12.23
N ASP A 177 -14.98 -8.46 -11.14
CA ASP A 177 -13.75 -7.88 -10.59
C ASP A 177 -12.64 -7.79 -11.64
N ILE A 178 -12.42 -8.88 -12.40
CA ILE A 178 -11.41 -8.93 -13.48
C ILE A 178 -11.71 -7.88 -14.55
N LYS A 179 -12.97 -7.68 -14.88
CA LYS A 179 -13.40 -6.66 -15.85
C LYS A 179 -13.09 -5.25 -15.33
N GLN A 180 -13.48 -4.95 -14.07
CA GLN A 180 -13.20 -3.66 -13.45
C GLN A 180 -11.70 -3.41 -13.29
N GLN A 181 -10.94 -4.38 -12.77
CA GLN A 181 -9.48 -4.32 -12.68
C GLN A 181 -8.85 -4.02 -14.05
N THR A 182 -9.36 -4.65 -15.11
CA THR A 182 -8.86 -4.41 -16.48
C THR A 182 -9.10 -2.99 -16.96
N LEU A 183 -10.27 -2.41 -16.67
CA LEU A 183 -10.59 -1.03 -17.01
C LEU A 183 -9.72 -0.04 -16.23
N LEU A 184 -9.54 -0.28 -14.93
CA LEU A 184 -8.67 0.53 -14.07
C LEU A 184 -7.21 0.45 -14.50
N GLN A 185 -6.72 -0.74 -14.88
CA GLN A 185 -5.37 -0.90 -15.42
C GLN A 185 -5.16 -0.05 -16.68
N LYS A 186 -6.12 -0.05 -17.61
CA LYS A 186 -6.07 0.77 -18.81
C LYS A 186 -6.04 2.27 -18.48
N ARG A 187 -6.84 2.69 -17.50
CA ARG A 187 -6.91 4.09 -17.05
C ARG A 187 -5.63 4.52 -16.34
N ASN A 188 -5.22 3.77 -15.33
CA ASN A 188 -4.29 4.22 -14.30
C ASN A 188 -2.83 3.82 -14.56
N ALA A 189 -2.56 2.70 -15.27
CA ALA A 189 -1.18 2.24 -15.46
C ALA A 189 -0.29 3.35 -16.02
N MET A 190 0.86 3.56 -15.40
CA MET A 190 1.88 4.52 -15.84
C MET A 190 1.34 5.95 -16.04
N ASN A 191 0.41 6.42 -15.18
CA ASN A 191 0.00 7.82 -15.19
C ASN A 191 1.07 8.72 -14.55
N ASN A 192 0.86 10.04 -14.59
CA ASN A 192 1.85 10.99 -14.07
C ASN A 192 1.96 10.98 -12.54
N CYS A 193 0.91 10.58 -11.80
CA CYS A 193 1.00 10.43 -10.35
C CYS A 193 2.11 9.43 -9.97
N LEU A 194 2.20 8.30 -10.69
CA LEU A 194 3.28 7.33 -10.49
C LEU A 194 4.68 7.92 -10.79
N LEU A 195 4.78 8.75 -11.83
CA LEU A 195 6.04 9.39 -12.16
C LEU A 195 6.47 10.40 -11.07
N ASN A 196 5.51 11.16 -10.54
CA ASN A 196 5.75 12.12 -9.47
C ASN A 196 6.14 11.41 -8.15
N GLU A 197 5.51 10.27 -7.83
CA GLU A 197 5.93 9.42 -6.71
C GLU A 197 7.40 8.97 -6.87
N ALA A 198 7.79 8.55 -8.07
CA ALA A 198 9.17 8.13 -8.33
C ALA A 198 10.18 9.28 -8.15
N PHE A 199 9.84 10.50 -8.55
CA PHE A 199 10.71 11.66 -8.30
C PHE A 199 10.85 11.99 -6.81
N ALA A 200 9.78 11.80 -6.02
CA ALA A 200 9.76 12.16 -4.61
C ALA A 200 10.40 11.09 -3.69
N VAL A 201 10.49 9.83 -4.13
CA VAL A 201 10.74 8.68 -3.25
C VAL A 201 12.02 8.77 -2.43
N LEU A 202 13.14 9.24 -3.01
CA LEU A 202 14.41 9.33 -2.27
C LEU A 202 14.36 10.42 -1.20
N ASN A 203 13.72 11.56 -1.49
CA ASN A 203 13.54 12.62 -0.50
C ASN A 203 12.58 12.17 0.61
N ASN A 204 11.48 11.51 0.24
CA ASN A 204 10.53 10.94 1.18
C ASN A 204 11.19 9.92 2.11
N ALA A 205 12.01 9.02 1.59
CA ALA A 205 12.78 8.07 2.39
C ALA A 205 13.71 8.77 3.40
N LYS A 206 14.41 9.83 2.98
CA LYS A 206 15.27 10.64 3.89
C LYS A 206 14.48 11.34 4.98
N ILE A 207 13.28 11.85 4.69
CA ILE A 207 12.41 12.49 5.70
C ILE A 207 11.99 11.45 6.73
N VAL A 208 11.55 10.28 6.29
CA VAL A 208 11.11 9.19 7.17
C VAL A 208 12.29 8.65 8.01
N GLU A 209 13.48 8.54 7.43
CA GLU A 209 14.68 8.06 8.12
C GLU A 209 15.13 8.98 9.27
N ARG A 210 14.90 10.30 9.13
CA ARG A 210 15.22 11.31 10.15
C ARG A 210 14.18 11.45 11.24
N GLY A 211 13.00 10.87 11.05
CA GLY A 211 11.94 10.88 12.05
C GLY A 211 12.19 9.89 13.18
N ASP A 212 11.37 9.97 14.22
CA ASP A 212 11.47 9.11 15.39
C ASP A 212 11.24 7.64 15.04
N CYS A 213 11.83 6.76 15.84
CA CYS A 213 11.57 5.32 15.75
C CYS A 213 10.11 5.03 16.14
N ILE A 214 9.44 4.20 15.37
CA ILE A 214 8.07 3.80 15.70
C ILE A 214 8.07 2.81 16.88
N SER A 215 7.06 2.90 17.73
CA SER A 215 6.94 2.09 18.95
C SER A 215 5.69 1.19 18.99
N CYS A 216 4.80 1.29 17.99
CA CYS A 216 3.62 0.43 17.95
C CYS A 216 3.99 -1.03 17.65
N PRO A 217 3.18 -2.01 18.12
CA PRO A 217 3.35 -3.41 17.75
C PRO A 217 3.47 -3.58 16.25
N THR A 218 4.51 -4.29 15.80
CA THR A 218 4.83 -4.40 14.38
C THR A 218 5.05 -5.86 13.96
N LEU A 219 4.38 -6.27 12.89
CA LEU A 219 4.54 -7.56 12.21
C LEU A 219 4.97 -7.32 10.77
N LEU A 220 6.05 -7.96 10.32
CA LEU A 220 6.57 -7.80 8.96
C LEU A 220 6.56 -9.14 8.22
N PHE A 221 5.77 -9.23 7.17
CA PHE A 221 5.89 -10.30 6.19
C PHE A 221 6.90 -9.89 5.12
N VAL A 222 7.86 -10.75 4.83
CA VAL A 222 8.99 -10.45 3.96
C VAL A 222 9.12 -11.51 2.89
N SER A 223 9.24 -11.11 1.63
CA SER A 223 9.44 -11.99 0.47
C SER A 223 10.84 -12.63 0.46
N ASN A 224 11.10 -13.48 -0.53
CA ASN A 224 12.46 -14.06 -0.74
C ASN A 224 13.48 -13.07 -1.35
N GLY A 225 13.12 -11.81 -1.56
CA GLY A 225 14.02 -10.75 -2.04
C GLY A 225 14.36 -10.78 -3.53
N LYS A 226 13.95 -11.80 -4.28
CA LYS A 226 14.33 -11.95 -5.71
C LYS A 226 13.73 -10.94 -6.66
N GLN A 227 12.64 -10.27 -6.26
CA GLN A 227 11.90 -9.31 -7.09
C GLN A 227 11.97 -7.86 -6.59
N VAL A 228 12.82 -7.60 -5.62
CA VAL A 228 13.06 -6.27 -5.03
C VAL A 228 14.52 -5.86 -5.19
N SER A 229 14.88 -4.66 -4.75
CA SER A 229 16.27 -4.18 -4.84
C SER A 229 17.22 -5.00 -3.96
N SER A 230 18.48 -5.03 -4.33
CA SER A 230 19.55 -5.57 -3.48
C SER A 230 19.55 -4.84 -2.12
N GLY A 231 19.84 -5.57 -1.03
CA GLY A 231 19.83 -5.01 0.33
C GLY A 231 18.44 -4.85 0.94
N TRP A 232 17.36 -5.24 0.24
CA TRP A 232 15.99 -5.14 0.76
C TRP A 232 15.80 -5.93 2.06
N ILE A 233 16.19 -7.20 2.05
CA ILE A 233 16.03 -8.09 3.21
C ILE A 233 16.83 -7.58 4.41
N GLU A 234 18.06 -7.16 4.18
CA GLU A 234 18.95 -6.60 5.21
C GLU A 234 18.38 -5.32 5.82
N ALA A 235 17.85 -4.45 4.97
CA ALA A 235 17.22 -3.20 5.44
C ALA A 235 15.99 -3.47 6.29
N VAL A 236 15.13 -4.42 5.88
CA VAL A 236 13.94 -4.80 6.64
C VAL A 236 14.30 -5.51 7.95
N LYS A 237 15.32 -6.37 7.97
CA LYS A 237 15.83 -7.00 9.20
C LYS A 237 16.31 -5.96 10.22
N GLU A 238 17.13 -5.01 9.78
CA GLU A 238 17.61 -3.93 10.64
C GLU A 238 16.45 -3.08 11.20
N PHE A 239 15.45 -2.81 10.37
CA PHE A 239 14.25 -2.12 10.82
C PHE A 239 13.47 -2.95 11.85
N ALA A 240 13.33 -4.25 11.64
CA ALA A 240 12.67 -5.15 12.57
C ALA A 240 13.38 -5.19 13.93
N GLU A 241 14.71 -5.25 13.94
CA GLU A 241 15.52 -5.19 15.16
C GLU A 241 15.32 -3.87 15.93
N LYS A 242 15.36 -2.74 15.21
CA LYS A 242 15.18 -1.40 15.81
C LYS A 242 13.79 -1.18 16.41
N THR A 243 12.76 -1.77 15.80
CA THR A 243 11.36 -1.60 16.22
C THR A 243 10.84 -2.77 17.07
N ASN A 244 11.67 -3.75 17.37
CA ASN A 244 11.29 -5.01 18.03
C ASN A 244 10.10 -5.68 17.31
N ALA A 245 10.11 -5.64 15.97
CA ALA A 245 9.05 -6.21 15.14
C ALA A 245 9.16 -7.73 15.02
N GLU A 246 8.02 -8.41 15.01
CA GLU A 246 7.97 -9.81 14.60
C GLU A 246 8.13 -9.91 13.08
N MET A 247 9.00 -10.80 12.59
CA MET A 247 9.26 -10.99 11.17
C MET A 247 8.90 -12.39 10.70
N VAL A 248 8.17 -12.50 9.60
CA VAL A 248 7.77 -13.75 8.95
C VAL A 248 8.31 -13.78 7.52
N CYS A 249 9.32 -14.62 7.26
CA CYS A 249 9.85 -14.80 5.92
C CYS A 249 9.00 -15.78 5.10
N LEU A 250 8.70 -15.40 3.85
CA LEU A 250 7.89 -16.17 2.91
C LEU A 250 8.71 -16.45 1.65
N ASP A 251 8.82 -17.71 1.25
CA ASP A 251 9.57 -18.08 0.03
C ASP A 251 8.75 -17.89 -1.24
N CYS A 252 8.38 -16.62 -1.48
CA CYS A 252 7.69 -16.21 -2.69
C CYS A 252 8.15 -14.81 -3.12
N GLY A 253 7.68 -14.34 -4.29
CA GLY A 253 8.02 -13.02 -4.83
C GLY A 253 7.31 -11.89 -4.10
N HIS A 254 7.63 -10.65 -4.48
CA HIS A 254 7.24 -9.38 -3.84
C HIS A 254 5.73 -9.22 -3.54
N TYR A 255 4.86 -9.76 -4.40
CA TYR A 255 3.40 -9.74 -4.15
C TYR A 255 2.97 -10.93 -3.28
N ILE A 256 3.54 -11.03 -2.08
CA ILE A 256 3.38 -12.14 -1.14
C ILE A 256 1.90 -12.49 -0.85
N HIS A 257 1.03 -11.49 -0.80
CA HIS A 257 -0.41 -11.66 -0.55
C HIS A 257 -1.14 -12.43 -1.66
N TYR A 258 -0.57 -12.53 -2.87
CA TYR A 258 -1.12 -13.37 -3.93
C TYR A 258 -0.86 -14.86 -3.72
N PHE A 259 0.20 -15.20 -3.02
CA PHE A 259 0.69 -16.58 -2.90
C PHE A 259 0.42 -17.17 -1.51
N GLU A 260 0.54 -16.34 -0.48
CA GLU A 260 0.54 -16.77 0.92
C GLU A 260 -0.59 -16.12 1.75
N SER A 261 -1.69 -15.72 1.08
CA SER A 261 -2.81 -15.02 1.74
C SER A 261 -3.43 -15.80 2.91
N GLU A 262 -3.44 -17.14 2.86
CA GLU A 262 -3.95 -18.00 3.96
C GLU A 262 -3.07 -17.86 5.18
N LYS A 263 -1.79 -18.18 5.03
CA LYS A 263 -0.78 -18.09 6.10
C LYS A 263 -0.69 -16.68 6.67
N MET A 264 -0.78 -15.66 5.81
CA MET A 264 -0.77 -14.27 6.24
C MET A 264 -1.99 -13.93 7.09
N SER A 265 -3.20 -14.33 6.64
CA SER A 265 -4.44 -14.02 7.38
C SER A 265 -4.47 -14.70 8.75
N GLU A 266 -4.08 -15.96 8.87
CA GLU A 266 -3.97 -16.68 10.13
C GLU A 266 -3.00 -15.99 11.10
N LYS A 267 -1.81 -15.60 10.58
CA LYS A 267 -0.81 -14.92 11.39
C LYS A 267 -1.26 -13.52 11.81
N ILE A 268 -1.90 -12.76 10.92
CA ILE A 268 -2.48 -11.45 11.23
C ILE A 268 -3.50 -11.56 12.36
N ILE A 269 -4.44 -12.50 12.25
CA ILE A 269 -5.48 -12.73 13.26
C ILE A 269 -4.83 -13.04 14.62
N SER A 270 -3.88 -13.98 14.66
CA SER A 270 -3.21 -14.36 15.91
C SER A 270 -2.42 -13.21 16.52
N PHE A 271 -1.77 -12.39 15.70
CA PHE A 271 -1.00 -11.22 16.13
C PHE A 271 -1.92 -10.17 16.79
N ILE A 272 -3.05 -9.87 16.17
CA ILE A 272 -4.02 -8.91 16.73
C ILE A 272 -4.66 -9.44 18.01
N ASP A 273 -5.02 -10.73 18.06
CA ASP A 273 -5.57 -11.34 19.29
C ASP A 273 -4.62 -11.21 20.49
N ILE A 274 -3.30 -11.29 20.26
CA ILE A 274 -2.29 -11.07 21.33
C ILE A 274 -2.26 -9.59 21.78
N ILE A 275 -2.34 -8.65 20.82
CA ILE A 275 -2.33 -7.21 21.15
C ILE A 275 -3.56 -6.83 21.97
N VAL A 276 -4.73 -7.29 21.54
CA VAL A 276 -6.00 -7.00 22.23
C VAL A 276 -5.98 -7.52 23.65
N ARG A 277 -5.51 -8.76 23.87
CA ARG A 277 -5.41 -9.36 25.21
C ARG A 277 -4.44 -8.64 26.16
N LYS A 278 -3.41 -7.97 25.63
CA LYS A 278 -2.46 -7.22 26.45
C LYS A 278 -3.00 -5.85 26.87
N ASN A 279 -4.01 -5.35 26.18
CA ASN A 279 -4.62 -4.04 26.43
C ASN A 279 -5.93 -4.12 27.24
N CYS A 280 -6.42 -5.35 27.54
CA CYS A 280 -7.51 -5.64 28.46
C CYS A 280 -6.97 -6.03 29.84
#